data_bd7a3fa3130790e5a30aee86455356d6
#
_entry.id   bd7a3fa3130790e5a30aee86455356d6
#
_cell.length_a   1.000
_cell.length_b   1.000
_cell.length_c   1.000
_cell.angle_alpha   90.00
_cell.angle_beta   90.00
_cell.angle_gamma   90.00
#
_symmetry.space_group_name_H-M   'P 1'
#
loop_
_entity.id
_entity.type
_entity.pdbx_description
1 polymer ?
#
loop_
_entity_poly.entity_id
_entity_poly.type
_entity_poly.pdbx_seq_one_letter_code
_entity_poly.pdbx_strand_id
1 'polypeptide(L)'
;MAETCYRHPDRETGVSCSSCGRPICPDCMTPTPVGMRCPECASQRTKVVRNPTGTPGFESTPATYILIAINAIVFLVEIASGAGGLFSTKITQFIADFGLYGPSVAEGEWYRLVTNGFLHLGILHIGFNMFLLLILGRLLEPALGTLRFLALYFAALLAGSFGALVLDPNSLTVGASGAVFGLAAAVFVIARGRGMNELAGEIGFLIVFNLVWSFLVPHISVGGHVGGLIGGAICALAIVAGEKGKFGRNRLPLEIVAMVVVAAVSVAGALAVA
;
A
#
# COMPACT_ATOMS: atom_id res chain seq x y z
N MET A 1 20.33 -24.73 -44.22
CA MET A 1 19.44 -25.79 -44.77
C MET A 1 18.02 -25.28 -44.51
N ALA A 2 17.19 -25.30 -45.54
CA ALA A 2 15.78 -24.92 -45.36
C ALA A 2 15.11 -26.00 -44.48
N GLU A 3 14.37 -25.56 -43.46
CA GLU A 3 13.63 -26.46 -42.61
C GLU A 3 12.30 -26.83 -43.28
N THR A 4 11.79 -28.05 -43.04
CA THR A 4 10.49 -28.46 -43.56
C THR A 4 9.41 -28.30 -42.50
N CYS A 5 8.18 -28.00 -42.96
CA CYS A 5 7.04 -27.83 -42.08
C CYS A 5 6.79 -29.10 -41.26
N TYR A 6 6.60 -28.97 -39.94
CA TYR A 6 6.41 -30.10 -39.03
C TYR A 6 5.17 -30.98 -39.35
N ARG A 7 4.18 -30.42 -40.09
CA ARG A 7 3.00 -31.17 -40.54
C ARG A 7 3.05 -31.59 -42.02
N HIS A 8 3.87 -30.90 -42.85
CA HIS A 8 4.01 -31.13 -44.27
C HIS A 8 5.49 -31.27 -44.62
N PRO A 9 6.07 -32.49 -44.48
CA PRO A 9 7.50 -32.73 -44.69
C PRO A 9 7.98 -32.42 -46.13
N ASP A 10 7.08 -32.34 -47.04
CA ASP A 10 7.30 -32.02 -48.47
C ASP A 10 7.37 -30.49 -48.77
N ARG A 11 7.20 -29.65 -47.71
CA ARG A 11 7.18 -28.20 -47.87
C ARG A 11 8.28 -27.50 -47.06
N GLU A 12 9.19 -26.91 -47.76
CA GLU A 12 10.19 -26.08 -47.16
C GLU A 12 9.58 -24.81 -46.62
N THR A 13 10.08 -24.32 -45.49
CA THR A 13 9.66 -23.05 -44.84
C THR A 13 10.82 -22.38 -44.11
N GLY A 14 10.80 -21.05 -44.12
CA GLY A 14 11.68 -20.20 -43.31
C GLY A 14 10.98 -19.58 -42.12
N VAL A 15 9.72 -20.00 -41.81
CA VAL A 15 8.94 -19.41 -40.71
C VAL A 15 8.71 -20.45 -39.61
N SER A 16 8.95 -20.02 -38.38
CA SER A 16 8.73 -20.84 -37.18
C SER A 16 7.58 -20.30 -36.33
N CYS A 17 6.90 -21.17 -35.61
CA CYS A 17 5.86 -20.79 -34.66
C CYS A 17 6.44 -19.93 -33.53
N SER A 18 5.91 -18.73 -33.33
CA SER A 18 6.35 -17.80 -32.30
C SER A 18 6.16 -18.31 -30.85
N SER A 19 5.40 -19.41 -30.67
CA SER A 19 5.13 -19.97 -29.35
C SER A 19 5.94 -21.21 -29.02
N CYS A 20 6.12 -22.13 -29.99
CA CYS A 20 6.80 -23.42 -29.76
C CYS A 20 8.04 -23.65 -30.65
N GLY A 21 8.38 -22.72 -31.54
CA GLY A 21 9.56 -22.78 -32.38
C GLY A 21 9.48 -23.76 -33.57
N ARG A 22 8.43 -24.57 -33.72
CA ARG A 22 8.32 -25.55 -34.83
C ARG A 22 8.18 -24.85 -36.17
N PRO A 23 8.85 -25.34 -37.26
CA PRO A 23 8.73 -24.78 -38.58
C PRO A 23 7.33 -24.97 -39.15
N ILE A 24 6.73 -23.93 -39.75
CA ILE A 24 5.35 -23.93 -40.24
C ILE A 24 5.27 -23.36 -41.64
N CYS A 25 4.61 -24.06 -42.56
CA CYS A 25 4.33 -23.59 -43.91
C CYS A 25 3.11 -22.64 -43.95
N PRO A 26 2.86 -21.90 -45.03
CA PRO A 26 1.74 -20.95 -45.12
C PRO A 26 0.38 -21.52 -44.71
N ASP A 27 0.09 -22.80 -45.03
CA ASP A 27 -1.18 -23.42 -44.66
C ASP A 27 -1.31 -23.75 -43.19
N CYS A 28 -0.17 -23.75 -42.45
CA CYS A 28 -0.11 -23.97 -41.01
C CYS A 28 0.09 -22.68 -40.20
N MET A 29 0.17 -21.53 -40.85
CA MET A 29 0.34 -20.25 -40.20
C MET A 29 -1.01 -19.65 -39.78
N THR A 30 -1.12 -19.33 -38.48
CA THR A 30 -2.21 -18.53 -37.95
C THR A 30 -1.65 -17.19 -37.48
N PRO A 31 -2.00 -16.07 -38.12
CA PRO A 31 -1.52 -14.74 -37.70
C PRO A 31 -2.13 -14.37 -36.36
N THR A 32 -1.28 -13.86 -35.45
CA THR A 32 -1.68 -13.35 -34.15
C THR A 32 -0.96 -12.03 -33.87
N PRO A 33 -1.44 -11.18 -32.94
CA PRO A 33 -0.76 -9.93 -32.58
C PRO A 33 0.70 -10.09 -32.15
N VAL A 34 1.12 -11.29 -31.78
CA VAL A 34 2.47 -11.63 -31.29
C VAL A 34 3.25 -12.55 -32.26
N GLY A 35 2.85 -12.59 -33.53
CA GLY A 35 3.54 -13.35 -34.58
C GLY A 35 2.73 -14.53 -35.13
N MET A 36 3.38 -15.34 -35.99
CA MET A 36 2.75 -16.52 -36.60
C MET A 36 2.77 -17.69 -35.65
N ARG A 37 1.63 -18.37 -35.45
CA ARG A 37 1.51 -19.55 -34.59
C ARG A 37 1.08 -20.77 -35.41
N CYS A 38 1.52 -21.96 -34.97
CA CYS A 38 1.00 -23.21 -35.50
C CYS A 38 -0.45 -23.44 -35.02
N PRO A 39 -1.26 -24.28 -35.71
CA PRO A 39 -2.65 -24.52 -35.35
C PRO A 39 -2.87 -24.96 -33.90
N GLU A 40 -1.97 -25.81 -33.36
CA GLU A 40 -2.06 -26.24 -31.96
C GLU A 40 -1.82 -25.09 -30.97
N CYS A 41 -0.81 -24.25 -31.21
CA CYS A 41 -0.55 -23.10 -30.37
C CYS A 41 -1.60 -21.99 -30.54
N ALA A 42 -2.20 -21.86 -31.73
CA ALA A 42 -3.27 -20.90 -31.97
C ALA A 42 -4.60 -21.34 -31.34
N SER A 43 -4.86 -22.66 -31.29
CA SER A 43 -6.05 -23.20 -30.63
C SER A 43 -5.97 -23.24 -29.11
N GLN A 44 -4.77 -23.13 -28.55
CA GLN A 44 -4.62 -22.99 -27.10
C GLN A 44 -5.29 -21.68 -26.67
N ARG A 45 -6.49 -21.78 -26.06
CA ARG A 45 -7.12 -20.67 -25.39
C ARG A 45 -6.18 -20.21 -24.27
N THR A 46 -5.49 -19.10 -24.51
CA THR A 46 -4.85 -18.38 -23.41
C THR A 46 -5.98 -18.07 -22.44
N LYS A 47 -6.00 -18.70 -21.26
CA LYS A 47 -6.85 -18.21 -20.18
C LYS A 47 -6.35 -16.82 -19.85
N VAL A 48 -6.94 -15.83 -20.51
CA VAL A 48 -6.92 -14.48 -19.97
C VAL A 48 -7.70 -14.62 -18.67
N VAL A 49 -6.98 -14.63 -17.55
CA VAL A 49 -7.60 -14.47 -16.23
C VAL A 49 -8.12 -13.03 -16.24
N ARG A 50 -9.32 -12.86 -16.81
CA ARG A 50 -10.11 -11.66 -16.58
C ARG A 50 -10.48 -11.72 -15.11
N ASN A 51 -9.97 -10.78 -14.34
CA ASN A 51 -10.55 -10.52 -13.02
C ASN A 51 -12.07 -10.40 -13.22
N PRO A 52 -12.91 -11.17 -12.49
CA PRO A 52 -14.36 -11.20 -12.71
C PRO A 52 -15.06 -9.86 -12.52
N THR A 53 -14.35 -8.84 -12.07
CA THR A 53 -14.86 -7.47 -11.82
C THR A 53 -14.37 -6.45 -12.85
N GLY A 54 -13.94 -6.91 -14.04
CA GLY A 54 -13.34 -6.06 -15.08
C GLY A 54 -14.25 -5.03 -15.69
N THR A 55 -14.33 -3.86 -15.11
CA THR A 55 -14.44 -2.59 -15.83
C THR A 55 -13.01 -2.12 -16.11
N PRO A 56 -12.59 -1.88 -17.38
CA PRO A 56 -11.29 -1.30 -17.66
C PRO A 56 -11.23 0.11 -17.03
N GLY A 57 -10.38 0.32 -16.03
CA GLY A 57 -10.12 1.63 -15.46
C GLY A 57 -10.40 1.83 -13.99
N PHE A 58 -11.20 1.00 -13.34
CA PHE A 58 -11.36 0.97 -11.89
C PHE A 58 -10.96 -0.42 -11.37
N GLU A 59 -9.67 -0.69 -11.25
CA GLU A 59 -9.25 -1.73 -10.34
C GLU A 59 -9.82 -1.34 -8.98
N SER A 60 -10.64 -2.23 -8.41
CA SER A 60 -11.39 -1.92 -7.20
C SER A 60 -10.42 -1.68 -6.05
N THR A 61 -10.33 -0.43 -5.60
CA THR A 61 -9.61 -0.03 -4.40
C THR A 61 -10.61 0.49 -3.36
N PRO A 62 -11.59 -0.35 -2.96
CA PRO A 62 -12.70 0.09 -2.12
C PRO A 62 -12.22 0.55 -0.75
N ALA A 63 -11.23 -0.12 -0.13
CA ALA A 63 -10.74 0.28 1.18
C ALA A 63 -10.02 1.63 1.12
N THR A 64 -9.27 1.91 0.07
CA THR A 64 -8.63 3.22 -0.14
C THR A 64 -9.68 4.33 -0.16
N TYR A 65 -10.75 4.18 -0.94
CA TYR A 65 -11.81 5.19 -1.00
C TYR A 65 -12.63 5.28 0.30
N ILE A 66 -12.89 4.16 0.97
CA ILE A 66 -13.57 4.16 2.27
C ILE A 66 -12.74 4.89 3.31
N LEU A 67 -11.43 4.64 3.39
CA LEU A 67 -10.54 5.35 4.32
C LEU A 67 -10.51 6.86 4.02
N ILE A 68 -10.42 7.25 2.75
CA ILE A 68 -10.49 8.67 2.34
C ILE A 68 -11.84 9.28 2.75
N ALA A 69 -12.95 8.59 2.50
CA ALA A 69 -14.27 9.06 2.84
C ALA A 69 -14.45 9.23 4.37
N ILE A 70 -13.96 8.28 5.17
CA ILE A 70 -14.00 8.38 6.64
C ILE A 70 -13.21 9.62 7.10
N ASN A 71 -11.99 9.82 6.60
CA ASN A 71 -11.18 10.99 6.95
C ASN A 71 -11.87 12.30 6.55
N ALA A 72 -12.47 12.36 5.36
CA ALA A 72 -13.21 13.53 4.91
C ALA A 72 -14.44 13.83 5.80
N ILE A 73 -15.20 12.79 6.19
CA ILE A 73 -16.34 12.93 7.09
C ILE A 73 -15.90 13.44 8.46
N VAL A 74 -14.85 12.82 9.04
CA VAL A 74 -14.29 13.23 10.34
C VAL A 74 -13.83 14.69 10.27
N PHE A 75 -13.15 15.10 9.20
CA PHE A 75 -12.71 16.48 9.01
C PHE A 75 -13.89 17.47 8.92
N LEU A 76 -15.00 17.10 8.29
CA LEU A 76 -16.20 17.92 8.30
C LEU A 76 -16.79 18.04 9.72
N VAL A 77 -16.75 16.98 10.52
CA VAL A 77 -17.17 17.02 11.94
C VAL A 77 -16.24 17.94 12.75
N GLU A 78 -14.92 17.91 12.52
CA GLU A 78 -13.96 18.83 13.16
C GLU A 78 -14.30 20.30 12.86
N ILE A 79 -14.61 20.61 11.60
CA ILE A 79 -15.04 21.97 11.21
C ILE A 79 -16.33 22.35 11.93
N ALA A 80 -17.33 21.48 11.95
CA ALA A 80 -18.61 21.70 12.61
C ALA A 80 -18.47 21.84 14.14
N SER A 81 -17.46 21.19 14.75
CA SER A 81 -17.17 21.29 16.18
C SER A 81 -16.44 22.58 16.59
N GLY A 82 -16.29 23.54 15.68
CA GLY A 82 -15.76 24.87 15.98
C GLY A 82 -14.29 25.07 15.61
N ALA A 83 -13.76 24.30 14.66
CA ALA A 83 -12.39 24.49 14.17
C ALA A 83 -12.15 25.85 13.48
N GLY A 84 -13.20 26.60 13.17
CA GLY A 84 -13.06 27.96 12.63
C GLY A 84 -12.87 28.03 11.11
N GLY A 85 -13.05 26.91 10.40
CA GLY A 85 -13.01 26.84 8.93
C GLY A 85 -11.93 25.92 8.36
N LEU A 86 -11.90 25.82 7.04
CA LEU A 86 -11.06 24.86 6.30
C LEU A 86 -9.55 25.01 6.53
N PHE A 87 -9.08 26.26 6.69
CA PHE A 87 -7.64 26.54 6.86
C PHE A 87 -7.22 26.67 8.32
N SER A 88 -8.14 26.53 9.25
CA SER A 88 -7.84 26.64 10.68
C SER A 88 -7.08 25.42 11.17
N THR A 89 -6.09 25.65 12.02
CA THR A 89 -5.34 24.63 12.77
C THR A 89 -5.71 24.63 14.26
N LYS A 90 -6.88 25.20 14.59
CA LYS A 90 -7.34 25.31 15.98
C LYS A 90 -7.67 23.91 16.53
N ILE A 91 -7.08 23.58 17.67
CA ILE A 91 -7.44 22.38 18.42
C ILE A 91 -8.81 22.62 19.08
N THR A 92 -9.80 21.87 18.64
CA THR A 92 -11.15 21.85 19.25
C THR A 92 -11.20 20.83 20.37
N GLN A 93 -12.25 20.85 21.20
CA GLN A 93 -12.48 19.80 22.19
C GLN A 93 -12.58 18.41 21.52
N PHE A 94 -13.23 18.31 20.37
CA PHE A 94 -13.30 17.08 19.60
C PHE A 94 -11.91 16.54 19.23
N ILE A 95 -11.01 17.40 18.73
CA ILE A 95 -9.63 17.00 18.41
C ILE A 95 -8.87 16.61 19.70
N ALA A 96 -9.07 17.33 20.80
CA ALA A 96 -8.45 17.01 22.08
C ALA A 96 -8.93 15.68 22.66
N ASP A 97 -10.19 15.32 22.48
CA ASP A 97 -10.79 14.08 23.00
C ASP A 97 -10.39 12.82 22.20
N PHE A 98 -10.10 12.97 20.91
CA PHE A 98 -9.81 11.84 20.01
C PHE A 98 -8.37 11.80 19.48
N GLY A 99 -7.59 12.88 19.64
CA GLY A 99 -6.17 12.92 19.30
C GLY A 99 -5.30 12.09 20.24
N LEU A 100 -4.16 11.66 19.76
CA LEU A 100 -3.21 10.88 20.55
C LEU A 100 -2.50 11.79 21.57
N TYR A 101 -2.65 11.47 22.84
CA TYR A 101 -2.01 12.16 23.96
C TYR A 101 -1.66 11.11 25.04
N GLY A 102 -0.36 10.99 25.39
CA GLY A 102 0.13 9.93 26.24
C GLY A 102 -0.55 9.85 27.60
N PRO A 103 -0.67 10.96 28.36
CA PRO A 103 -1.35 10.90 29.66
C PRO A 103 -2.78 10.35 29.59
N SER A 104 -3.56 10.69 28.58
CA SER A 104 -4.91 10.13 28.38
C SER A 104 -4.87 8.64 28.03
N VAL A 105 -3.88 8.19 27.26
CA VAL A 105 -3.68 6.76 26.97
C VAL A 105 -3.32 6.00 28.25
N ALA A 106 -2.48 6.56 29.12
CA ALA A 106 -2.16 6.00 30.43
C ALA A 106 -3.38 5.88 31.35
N GLU A 107 -4.36 6.78 31.22
CA GLU A 107 -5.64 6.75 31.94
C GLU A 107 -6.66 5.75 31.33
N GLY A 108 -6.29 5.03 30.26
CA GLY A 108 -7.09 3.97 29.66
C GLY A 108 -7.82 4.36 28.37
N GLU A 109 -7.57 5.54 27.80
CA GLU A 109 -8.18 5.99 26.54
C GLU A 109 -7.40 5.43 25.32
N TRP A 110 -7.20 4.11 25.29
CA TRP A 110 -6.45 3.39 24.25
C TRP A 110 -6.99 3.58 22.84
N TYR A 111 -8.28 3.93 22.68
CA TYR A 111 -8.87 4.21 21.37
C TYR A 111 -8.14 5.32 20.62
N ARG A 112 -7.47 6.22 21.32
CA ARG A 112 -6.66 7.31 20.76
C ARG A 112 -5.53 6.84 19.88
N LEU A 113 -5.03 5.61 20.09
CA LEU A 113 -4.04 4.98 19.21
C LEU A 113 -4.54 4.79 17.78
N VAL A 114 -5.85 4.72 17.59
CA VAL A 114 -6.50 4.56 16.29
C VAL A 114 -7.15 5.85 15.81
N THR A 115 -7.90 6.53 16.67
CA THR A 115 -8.72 7.70 16.29
C THR A 115 -7.87 8.87 15.82
N ASN A 116 -6.67 9.04 16.37
CA ASN A 116 -5.74 10.10 15.95
C ASN A 116 -5.45 10.06 14.44
N GLY A 117 -5.41 8.87 13.85
CA GLY A 117 -5.13 8.67 12.42
C GLY A 117 -6.22 9.15 11.47
N PHE A 118 -7.35 9.63 11.99
CA PHE A 118 -8.46 10.16 11.21
C PHE A 118 -8.69 11.66 11.44
N LEU A 119 -7.97 12.29 12.35
CA LEU A 119 -8.06 13.70 12.67
C LEU A 119 -7.03 14.52 11.87
N HIS A 120 -7.40 15.77 11.50
CA HIS A 120 -6.51 16.61 10.70
C HIS A 120 -6.63 18.09 11.06
N LEU A 121 -5.48 18.78 11.15
CA LEU A 121 -5.40 20.21 11.40
C LEU A 121 -5.37 20.98 10.07
N GLY A 122 -6.54 21.33 9.54
CA GLY A 122 -6.72 22.13 8.34
C GLY A 122 -6.62 21.37 7.01
N ILE A 123 -7.10 22.04 5.95
CA ILE A 123 -7.30 21.43 4.62
C ILE A 123 -5.99 20.96 3.96
N LEU A 124 -4.88 21.65 4.21
CA LEU A 124 -3.59 21.24 3.63
C LEU A 124 -3.11 19.92 4.24
N HIS A 125 -3.31 19.74 5.55
CA HIS A 125 -2.92 18.52 6.25
C HIS A 125 -3.73 17.31 5.74
N ILE A 126 -5.07 17.41 5.73
CA ILE A 126 -5.89 16.31 5.19
C ILE A 126 -5.67 16.13 3.69
N GLY A 127 -5.57 17.21 2.92
CA GLY A 127 -5.38 17.14 1.47
C GLY A 127 -4.13 16.36 1.10
N PHE A 128 -3.01 16.64 1.75
CA PHE A 128 -1.75 15.95 1.48
C PHE A 128 -1.80 14.47 1.90
N ASN A 129 -2.38 14.17 3.07
CA ASN A 129 -2.57 12.79 3.53
C ASN A 129 -3.46 11.99 2.57
N MET A 130 -4.60 12.54 2.16
CA MET A 130 -5.53 11.85 1.27
C MET A 130 -4.97 11.69 -0.14
N PHE A 131 -4.23 12.67 -0.63
CA PHE A 131 -3.52 12.57 -1.91
C PHE A 131 -2.51 11.41 -1.91
N LEU A 132 -1.67 11.33 -0.89
CA LEU A 132 -0.71 10.24 -0.77
C LEU A 132 -1.41 8.89 -0.51
N LEU A 133 -2.44 8.85 0.33
CA LEU A 133 -3.24 7.64 0.54
C LEU A 133 -3.87 7.14 -0.75
N LEU A 134 -4.37 8.04 -1.61
CA LEU A 134 -4.93 7.68 -2.90
C LEU A 134 -3.88 7.04 -3.83
N ILE A 135 -2.69 7.65 -3.95
CA ILE A 135 -1.62 7.14 -4.81
C ILE A 135 -1.12 5.78 -4.30
N LEU A 136 -0.74 5.72 -3.02
CA LEU A 136 -0.16 4.51 -2.43
C LEU A 136 -1.20 3.38 -2.32
N GLY A 137 -2.45 3.71 -2.02
CA GLY A 137 -3.55 2.76 -1.96
C GLY A 137 -3.85 2.14 -3.33
N ARG A 138 -3.85 2.96 -4.40
CA ARG A 138 -4.00 2.46 -5.78
C ARG A 138 -2.86 1.56 -6.23
N LEU A 139 -1.67 1.71 -5.68
CA LEU A 139 -0.54 0.82 -5.93
C LEU A 139 -0.63 -0.48 -5.11
N LEU A 140 -0.99 -0.38 -3.83
CA LEU A 140 -0.92 -1.50 -2.89
C LEU A 140 -2.19 -2.34 -2.84
N GLU A 141 -3.38 -1.74 -2.82
CA GLU A 141 -4.62 -2.50 -2.62
C GLU A 141 -4.89 -3.52 -3.73
N PRO A 142 -4.72 -3.20 -5.05
CA PRO A 142 -4.85 -4.21 -6.11
C PRO A 142 -3.76 -5.29 -6.05
N ALA A 143 -2.55 -4.91 -5.62
CA ALA A 143 -1.42 -5.84 -5.57
C ALA A 143 -1.51 -6.81 -4.39
N LEU A 144 -2.08 -6.39 -3.27
CA LEU A 144 -2.17 -7.16 -2.03
C LEU A 144 -3.55 -7.79 -1.81
N GLY A 145 -4.59 -7.16 -2.34
CA GLY A 145 -5.98 -7.38 -1.96
C GLY A 145 -6.37 -6.58 -0.71
N THR A 146 -7.66 -6.26 -0.60
CA THR A 146 -8.22 -5.36 0.41
C THR A 146 -7.86 -5.75 1.84
N LEU A 147 -7.90 -7.03 2.19
CA LEU A 147 -7.64 -7.47 3.58
C LEU A 147 -6.19 -7.20 4.02
N ARG A 148 -5.20 -7.54 3.18
CA ARG A 148 -3.79 -7.28 3.50
C ARG A 148 -3.47 -5.79 3.48
N PHE A 149 -4.09 -5.04 2.57
CA PHE A 149 -3.96 -3.58 2.52
C PHE A 149 -4.46 -2.94 3.82
N LEU A 150 -5.65 -3.31 4.30
CA LEU A 150 -6.17 -2.81 5.57
C LEU A 150 -5.33 -3.24 6.77
N ALA A 151 -4.90 -4.50 6.83
CA ALA A 151 -4.02 -4.99 7.89
C ALA A 151 -2.70 -4.21 7.93
N LEU A 152 -2.08 -3.94 6.77
CA LEU A 152 -0.88 -3.11 6.64
C LEU A 152 -1.15 -1.66 7.09
N TYR A 153 -2.25 -1.04 6.63
CA TYR A 153 -2.62 0.32 6.99
C TYR A 153 -2.73 0.49 8.51
N PHE A 154 -3.51 -0.37 9.17
CA PHE A 154 -3.71 -0.27 10.62
C PHE A 154 -2.47 -0.67 11.43
N ALA A 155 -1.67 -1.65 10.98
CA ALA A 155 -0.40 -1.97 11.62
C ALA A 155 0.57 -0.78 11.56
N ALA A 156 0.66 -0.11 10.41
CA ALA A 156 1.49 1.09 10.25
C ALA A 156 0.96 2.28 11.06
N LEU A 157 -0.36 2.48 11.13
CA LEU A 157 -0.98 3.49 11.97
C LEU A 157 -0.61 3.30 13.44
N LEU A 158 -0.79 2.10 13.96
CA LEU A 158 -0.48 1.77 15.37
C LEU A 158 1.02 1.89 15.67
N ALA A 159 1.87 1.48 14.73
CA ALA A 159 3.32 1.68 14.86
C ALA A 159 3.69 3.18 14.84
N GLY A 160 2.97 3.99 14.06
CA GLY A 160 3.09 5.44 14.09
C GLY A 160 2.67 6.02 15.45
N SER A 161 1.53 5.60 15.99
CA SER A 161 1.07 6.02 17.31
C SER A 161 2.07 5.66 18.43
N PHE A 162 2.63 4.45 18.38
CA PHE A 162 3.69 4.04 19.30
C PHE A 162 4.94 4.92 19.16
N GLY A 163 5.41 5.15 17.93
CA GLY A 163 6.59 5.99 17.69
C GLY A 163 6.38 7.45 18.11
N ALA A 164 5.17 7.99 17.98
CA ALA A 164 4.83 9.32 18.48
C ALA A 164 4.97 9.40 20.01
N LEU A 165 4.42 8.43 20.73
CA LEU A 165 4.48 8.38 22.19
C LEU A 165 5.90 8.14 22.72
N VAL A 166 6.73 7.36 22.00
CA VAL A 166 8.15 7.17 22.38
C VAL A 166 8.94 8.46 22.32
N LEU A 167 8.70 9.31 21.31
CA LEU A 167 9.49 10.53 21.14
C LEU A 167 8.91 11.73 21.91
N ASP A 168 7.58 11.84 21.97
CA ASP A 168 6.94 12.97 22.67
C ASP A 168 5.53 12.59 23.16
N PRO A 169 5.43 11.92 24.31
CA PRO A 169 4.13 11.48 24.84
C PRO A 169 3.23 12.65 25.28
N ASN A 170 3.81 13.82 25.54
CA ASN A 170 3.08 14.99 26.02
C ASN A 170 2.58 15.93 24.90
N SER A 171 2.86 15.61 23.64
CA SER A 171 2.33 16.32 22.49
C SER A 171 1.05 15.69 21.95
N LEU A 172 0.06 16.50 21.67
CA LEU A 172 -1.15 16.04 20.96
C LEU A 172 -0.81 15.76 19.50
N THR A 173 -0.88 14.48 19.10
CA THR A 173 -0.60 14.03 17.75
C THR A 173 -1.89 13.65 17.01
N VAL A 174 -2.04 14.11 15.77
CA VAL A 174 -3.15 13.81 14.86
C VAL A 174 -2.64 13.65 13.42
N GLY A 175 -3.32 12.83 12.63
CA GLY A 175 -3.07 12.67 11.19
C GLY A 175 -2.90 11.22 10.75
N ALA A 176 -3.37 10.94 9.54
CA ALA A 176 -3.18 9.64 8.88
C ALA A 176 -1.71 9.38 8.47
N SER A 177 -0.82 10.36 8.67
CA SER A 177 0.53 10.35 8.11
C SER A 177 1.39 9.18 8.57
N GLY A 178 1.23 8.69 9.81
CA GLY A 178 1.93 7.48 10.27
C GLY A 178 1.61 6.27 9.39
N ALA A 179 0.32 6.04 9.10
CA ALA A 179 -0.10 4.99 8.17
C ALA A 179 0.42 5.25 6.75
N VAL A 180 0.33 6.48 6.26
CA VAL A 180 0.80 6.87 4.91
C VAL A 180 2.30 6.63 4.75
N PHE A 181 3.13 6.99 5.74
CA PHE A 181 4.55 6.66 5.74
C PHE A 181 4.81 5.15 5.72
N GLY A 182 4.00 4.38 6.46
CA GLY A 182 4.08 2.92 6.43
C GLY A 182 3.70 2.33 5.07
N LEU A 183 2.67 2.86 4.40
CA LEU A 183 2.33 2.46 3.04
C LEU A 183 3.46 2.81 2.05
N ALA A 184 4.08 4.00 2.17
CA ALA A 184 5.21 4.39 1.35
C ALA A 184 6.41 3.45 1.55
N ALA A 185 6.74 3.11 2.81
CA ALA A 185 7.76 2.12 3.12
C ALA A 185 7.43 0.74 2.51
N ALA A 186 6.16 0.33 2.55
CA ALA A 186 5.73 -0.93 1.97
C ALA A 186 5.90 -0.94 0.43
N VAL A 187 5.51 0.14 -0.27
CA VAL A 187 5.78 0.25 -1.72
C VAL A 187 7.27 0.16 -2.00
N PHE A 188 8.10 0.91 -1.24
CA PHE A 188 9.55 0.88 -1.41
C PHE A 188 10.14 -0.54 -1.26
N VAL A 189 9.81 -1.23 -0.18
CA VAL A 189 10.35 -2.57 0.13
C VAL A 189 9.87 -3.60 -0.91
N ILE A 190 8.58 -3.57 -1.27
CA ILE A 190 8.01 -4.50 -2.26
C ILE A 190 8.61 -4.23 -3.65
N ALA A 191 8.72 -2.96 -4.06
CA ALA A 191 9.32 -2.59 -5.33
C ALA A 191 10.79 -3.06 -5.42
N ARG A 192 11.58 -2.83 -4.36
CA ARG A 192 12.97 -3.36 -4.27
C ARG A 192 12.99 -4.88 -4.34
N GLY A 193 12.09 -5.54 -3.63
CA GLY A 193 11.99 -7.01 -3.61
C GLY A 193 11.66 -7.63 -4.97
N ARG A 194 10.92 -6.89 -5.81
CA ARG A 194 10.51 -7.28 -7.18
C ARG A 194 11.44 -6.75 -8.27
N GLY A 195 12.52 -6.03 -7.94
CA GLY A 195 13.47 -5.46 -8.89
C GLY A 195 12.97 -4.20 -9.63
N MET A 196 11.90 -3.58 -9.17
CA MET A 196 11.33 -2.33 -9.70
C MET A 196 12.11 -1.13 -9.15
N ASN A 197 13.38 -0.99 -9.56
CA ASN A 197 14.32 -0.06 -8.94
C ASN A 197 13.96 1.43 -9.17
N GLU A 198 13.36 1.76 -10.31
CA GLU A 198 12.93 3.11 -10.64
C GLU A 198 11.82 3.56 -9.66
N LEU A 199 10.74 2.78 -9.55
CA LEU A 199 9.67 3.05 -8.59
C LEU A 199 10.20 3.13 -7.14
N ALA A 200 11.09 2.21 -6.76
CA ALA A 200 11.71 2.26 -5.44
C ALA A 200 12.52 3.55 -5.22
N GLY A 201 13.22 4.04 -6.24
CA GLY A 201 13.96 5.31 -6.20
C GLY A 201 13.02 6.51 -5.98
N GLU A 202 11.93 6.59 -6.74
CA GLU A 202 10.92 7.66 -6.62
C GLU A 202 10.27 7.68 -5.23
N ILE A 203 9.84 6.52 -4.75
CA ILE A 203 9.22 6.41 -3.41
C ILE A 203 10.25 6.66 -2.30
N GLY A 204 11.49 6.20 -2.46
CA GLY A 204 12.59 6.49 -1.54
C GLY A 204 12.86 7.99 -1.43
N PHE A 205 12.88 8.71 -2.56
CA PHE A 205 13.00 10.17 -2.57
C PHE A 205 11.80 10.82 -1.84
N LEU A 206 10.58 10.39 -2.13
CA LEU A 206 9.37 10.88 -1.47
C LEU A 206 9.45 10.71 0.06
N ILE A 207 9.89 9.52 0.54
CA ILE A 207 10.06 9.24 1.97
C ILE A 207 11.07 10.20 2.58
N VAL A 208 12.27 10.30 1.99
CA VAL A 208 13.35 11.15 2.53
C VAL A 208 12.93 12.62 2.54
N PHE A 209 12.34 13.11 1.43
CA PHE A 209 11.87 14.48 1.33
C PHE A 209 10.84 14.82 2.44
N ASN A 210 9.82 13.96 2.59
CA ASN A 210 8.78 14.21 3.60
C ASN A 210 9.31 14.02 5.03
N LEU A 211 10.27 13.12 5.25
CA LEU A 211 10.89 12.95 6.55
C LEU A 211 11.74 14.20 6.93
N VAL A 212 12.55 14.70 6.00
CA VAL A 212 13.30 15.95 6.20
C VAL A 212 12.34 17.11 6.48
N TRP A 213 11.23 17.20 5.73
CA TRP A 213 10.20 18.20 5.95
C TRP A 213 9.61 18.11 7.36
N SER A 214 9.44 16.90 7.88
CA SER A 214 8.93 16.67 9.25
C SER A 214 9.83 17.23 10.35
N PHE A 215 11.14 17.31 10.12
CA PHE A 215 12.06 17.95 11.05
C PHE A 215 12.09 19.48 10.95
N LEU A 216 11.74 20.02 9.77
CA LEU A 216 11.80 21.46 9.51
C LEU A 216 10.52 22.20 9.90
N VAL A 217 9.38 21.50 9.91
CA VAL A 217 8.09 22.12 10.20
C VAL A 217 7.65 21.79 11.62
N PRO A 218 7.44 22.81 12.47
CA PRO A 218 6.96 22.59 13.84
C PRO A 218 5.62 21.84 13.88
N HIS A 219 5.38 21.12 14.94
CA HIS A 219 4.14 20.37 15.21
C HIS A 219 3.89 19.16 14.30
N ILE A 220 4.87 18.74 13.47
CA ILE A 220 4.80 17.47 12.77
C ILE A 220 5.42 16.38 13.66
N SER A 221 4.68 15.30 13.90
CA SER A 221 5.15 14.17 14.72
C SER A 221 6.19 13.34 13.96
N VAL A 222 7.47 13.65 14.16
CA VAL A 222 8.58 12.85 13.60
C VAL A 222 8.50 11.41 14.08
N GLY A 223 8.18 11.19 15.36
CA GLY A 223 8.00 9.86 15.93
C GLY A 223 6.90 9.07 15.24
N GLY A 224 5.79 9.73 14.94
CA GLY A 224 4.67 9.13 14.19
C GLY A 224 5.07 8.68 12.79
N HIS A 225 5.83 9.51 12.08
CA HIS A 225 6.31 9.19 10.73
C HIS A 225 7.33 8.04 10.73
N VAL A 226 8.33 8.11 11.61
CA VAL A 226 9.37 7.07 11.72
C VAL A 226 8.78 5.75 12.19
N GLY A 227 7.91 5.78 13.21
CA GLY A 227 7.24 4.59 13.71
C GLY A 227 6.40 3.90 12.63
N GLY A 228 5.58 4.68 11.91
CA GLY A 228 4.79 4.18 10.80
C GLY A 228 5.65 3.57 9.68
N LEU A 229 6.72 4.25 9.31
CA LEU A 229 7.68 3.79 8.31
C LEU A 229 8.31 2.45 8.69
N ILE A 230 8.75 2.31 9.93
CA ILE A 230 9.34 1.06 10.44
C ILE A 230 8.29 -0.06 10.44
N GLY A 231 7.09 0.19 10.99
CA GLY A 231 6.01 -0.79 11.03
C GLY A 231 5.60 -1.27 9.64
N GLY A 232 5.42 -0.34 8.69
CA GLY A 232 5.10 -0.67 7.31
C GLY A 232 6.20 -1.44 6.59
N ALA A 233 7.48 -1.09 6.82
CA ALA A 233 8.62 -1.81 6.27
C ALA A 233 8.68 -3.26 6.77
N ILE A 234 8.47 -3.50 8.07
CA ILE A 234 8.45 -4.85 8.66
C ILE A 234 7.32 -5.69 8.04
N CYS A 235 6.11 -5.13 7.94
CA CYS A 235 4.99 -5.79 7.27
C CYS A 235 5.30 -6.13 5.80
N ALA A 236 5.93 -5.22 5.08
CA ALA A 236 6.30 -5.42 3.68
C ALA A 236 7.40 -6.48 3.50
N LEU A 237 8.34 -6.59 4.43
CA LEU A 237 9.35 -7.66 4.43
C LEU A 237 8.70 -9.05 4.56
N ALA A 238 7.64 -9.18 5.38
CA ALA A 238 6.87 -10.42 5.46
C ALA A 238 6.18 -10.76 4.14
N ILE A 239 5.61 -9.74 3.44
CA ILE A 239 5.00 -9.92 2.12
C ILE A 239 6.06 -10.42 1.11
N VAL A 240 7.21 -9.75 1.03
CA VAL A 240 8.30 -10.14 0.11
C VAL A 240 8.83 -11.54 0.44
N ALA A 241 8.93 -11.89 1.72
CA ALA A 241 9.33 -13.24 2.14
C ALA A 241 8.32 -14.31 1.67
N GLY A 242 7.03 -14.00 1.78
CA GLY A 242 5.95 -14.84 1.26
C GLY A 242 6.01 -15.00 -0.26
N GLU A 243 6.28 -13.92 -1.00
CA GLU A 243 6.44 -13.95 -2.46
C GLU A 243 7.63 -14.81 -2.91
N LYS A 244 8.71 -14.81 -2.14
CA LYS A 244 9.90 -15.66 -2.38
C LYS A 244 9.71 -17.11 -1.93
N GLY A 245 8.49 -17.51 -1.60
CA GLY A 245 8.15 -18.91 -1.26
C GLY A 245 8.52 -19.33 0.16
N LYS A 246 9.01 -18.44 1.03
CA LYS A 246 9.40 -18.78 2.41
C LYS A 246 8.25 -19.33 3.26
N PHE A 247 7.00 -18.99 2.93
CA PHE A 247 5.80 -19.41 3.66
C PHE A 247 5.02 -20.55 2.98
N GLY A 248 5.47 -21.01 1.80
CA GLY A 248 4.83 -22.09 1.06
C GLY A 248 3.32 -21.87 0.86
N ARG A 249 2.50 -22.89 1.13
CA ARG A 249 1.03 -22.84 1.00
C ARG A 249 0.35 -21.92 2.02
N ASN A 250 1.02 -21.58 3.12
CA ASN A 250 0.50 -20.76 4.22
C ASN A 250 0.86 -19.27 4.08
N ARG A 251 1.22 -18.82 2.89
CA ARG A 251 1.67 -17.46 2.63
C ARG A 251 0.70 -16.39 3.18
N LEU A 252 -0.58 -16.44 2.78
CA LEU A 252 -1.55 -15.41 3.14
C LEU A 252 -1.79 -15.30 4.65
N PRO A 253 -2.09 -16.39 5.39
CA PRO A 253 -2.27 -16.28 6.83
C PRO A 253 -1.02 -15.81 7.57
N LEU A 254 0.18 -16.22 7.16
CA LEU A 254 1.41 -15.81 7.83
C LEU A 254 1.77 -14.34 7.58
N GLU A 255 1.49 -13.79 6.40
CA GLU A 255 1.62 -12.36 6.14
C GLU A 255 0.69 -11.54 7.04
N ILE A 256 -0.57 -11.95 7.20
CA ILE A 256 -1.54 -11.29 8.09
C ILE A 256 -1.11 -11.43 9.55
N VAL A 257 -0.68 -12.61 9.98
CA VAL A 257 -0.16 -12.81 11.34
C VAL A 257 1.00 -11.86 11.64
N ALA A 258 1.94 -11.68 10.72
CA ALA A 258 3.04 -10.75 10.88
C ALA A 258 2.54 -9.29 11.08
N MET A 259 1.54 -8.87 10.30
CA MET A 259 0.93 -7.53 10.45
C MET A 259 0.21 -7.37 11.79
N VAL A 260 -0.52 -8.41 12.24
CA VAL A 260 -1.18 -8.44 13.55
C VAL A 260 -0.16 -8.39 14.68
N VAL A 261 0.97 -9.09 14.55
CA VAL A 261 2.07 -9.04 15.54
C VAL A 261 2.66 -7.64 15.61
N VAL A 262 2.92 -6.98 14.48
CA VAL A 262 3.39 -5.58 14.46
C VAL A 262 2.39 -4.67 15.17
N ALA A 263 1.09 -4.81 14.88
CA ALA A 263 0.04 -4.04 15.52
C ALA A 263 -0.01 -4.29 17.05
N ALA A 264 0.02 -5.55 17.47
CA ALA A 264 -0.04 -5.93 18.89
C ALA A 264 1.18 -5.43 19.68
N VAL A 265 2.39 -5.57 19.12
CA VAL A 265 3.63 -5.05 19.71
C VAL A 265 3.57 -3.53 19.81
N SER A 266 3.06 -2.86 18.78
CA SER A 266 2.91 -1.40 18.78
C SER A 266 1.93 -0.92 19.84
N VAL A 267 0.79 -1.59 19.99
CA VAL A 267 -0.18 -1.27 21.06
C VAL A 267 0.43 -1.52 22.45
N ALA A 268 1.03 -2.70 22.66
CA ALA A 268 1.67 -3.01 23.95
C ALA A 268 2.78 -2.01 24.29
N GLY A 269 3.62 -1.66 23.32
CA GLY A 269 4.67 -0.65 23.47
C GLY A 269 4.11 0.74 23.76
N ALA A 270 3.05 1.15 23.05
CA ALA A 270 2.39 2.43 23.27
C ALA A 270 1.81 2.55 24.69
N LEU A 271 1.15 1.50 25.19
CA LEU A 271 0.59 1.46 26.55
C LEU A 271 1.67 1.42 27.64
N ALA A 272 2.89 0.98 27.32
CA ALA A 272 3.99 0.92 28.26
C ALA A 272 4.77 2.25 28.39
N VAL A 273 4.67 3.14 27.38
CA VAL A 273 5.40 4.43 27.34
C VAL A 273 4.52 5.66 27.46
N ALA A 274 3.20 5.47 27.49
CA ALA A 274 2.19 6.52 27.61
C ALA A 274 2.17 7.18 28.99
#